data_d09c40764d7dca1cfa001dea8e59a59c
#
_entry.id   d09c40764d7dca1cfa001dea8e59a59c
#
_cell.length_a   1.000
_cell.length_b   1.000
_cell.length_c   1.000
_cell.angle_alpha   90.00
_cell.angle_beta   90.00
_cell.angle_gamma   90.00
#
_symmetry.space_group_name_H-M   'P 1'
#
loop_
_entity.id
_entity.type
_entity.pdbx_description
1 polymer ?
#
loop_
_entity_poly.entity_id
_entity_poly.type
_entity_poly.pdbx_seq_one_letter_code
_entity_poly.pdbx_strand_id
1 'polypeptide(L)'
;YKRQLHFHTQFNKEIPWETMDMDFMNLNQSAHGDREFGHIVTRMRKNRKVVVGHWQDEKAQNQIAAWMRVAAAWADAQDMLIIRFGDQMNNVAVTDGDKVSAEQVLGYHVDYYPINDVMTHYNAVSDEDVKALVAEYFKLYDHAPELEDARTEAYTKVWNSAKAEIAIRRVLKDTVSYTHLRAHETSLHL
;
A
#
# COMPACT_ATOMS: atom_id res chain seq x y z
N TYR A 1 13.24 -7.87 6.92
CA TYR A 1 14.61 -8.15 6.65
C TYR A 1 14.80 -9.01 5.39
N LYS A 2 15.21 -8.41 4.28
CA LYS A 2 15.92 -9.03 3.16
C LYS A 2 15.08 -9.78 2.16
N ARG A 3 14.43 -9.00 1.33
CA ARG A 3 13.79 -9.50 0.14
C ARG A 3 14.77 -9.40 -1.00
N GLN A 4 15.71 -10.37 -1.01
CA GLN A 4 16.68 -10.48 -2.07
C GLN A 4 16.02 -11.07 -3.31
N LEU A 5 16.40 -10.54 -4.47
CA LEU A 5 16.12 -11.11 -5.76
C LEU A 5 17.44 -11.62 -6.34
N HIS A 6 17.46 -12.86 -6.76
CA HIS A 6 18.55 -13.46 -7.50
C HIS A 6 18.14 -13.55 -8.95
N PHE A 7 18.81 -12.81 -9.82
CA PHE A 7 18.53 -12.79 -11.23
C PHE A 7 19.54 -13.60 -12.00
N HIS A 8 19.12 -14.76 -12.53
CA HIS A 8 19.89 -15.57 -13.46
C HIS A 8 19.74 -15.03 -14.87
N THR A 9 20.80 -14.46 -15.38
CA THR A 9 20.85 -13.92 -16.73
C THR A 9 22.22 -14.18 -17.35
N GLN A 10 22.38 -13.89 -18.61
CA GLN A 10 23.66 -13.98 -19.30
C GLN A 10 23.77 -12.83 -20.30
N PHE A 11 24.97 -12.65 -20.87
CA PHE A 11 25.26 -11.54 -21.74
C PHE A 11 24.50 -11.63 -23.08
N ASN A 12 24.57 -12.81 -23.75
CA ASN A 12 23.89 -13.04 -25.02
C ASN A 12 22.56 -13.77 -24.84
N LYS A 13 21.56 -13.38 -25.61
CA LYS A 13 20.26 -14.05 -25.60
C LYS A 13 20.28 -15.39 -26.32
N GLU A 14 21.03 -15.47 -27.42
CA GLU A 14 21.12 -16.64 -28.27
C GLU A 14 22.54 -17.20 -28.29
N ILE A 15 22.68 -18.49 -28.50
CA ILE A 15 23.95 -19.18 -28.60
C ILE A 15 24.22 -19.45 -30.09
N PRO A 16 25.24 -18.81 -30.70
CA PRO A 16 25.59 -19.04 -32.09
C PRO A 16 26.42 -20.35 -32.25
N TRP A 17 25.75 -21.45 -32.28
CA TRP A 17 26.34 -22.80 -32.26
C TRP A 17 27.46 -23.02 -33.30
N GLU A 18 27.34 -22.40 -34.44
CA GLU A 18 28.28 -22.57 -35.54
C GLU A 18 29.60 -21.78 -35.38
N THR A 19 29.53 -20.67 -34.61
CA THR A 19 30.67 -19.74 -34.48
C THR A 19 31.10 -19.53 -33.03
N MET A 20 30.54 -20.29 -32.08
CA MET A 20 30.84 -20.17 -30.69
C MET A 20 32.29 -20.60 -30.41
N ASP A 21 33.02 -19.76 -29.72
CA ASP A 21 34.38 -19.96 -29.26
C ASP A 21 34.51 -19.82 -27.74
N MET A 22 35.75 -19.91 -27.25
CA MET A 22 36.01 -19.79 -25.82
C MET A 22 35.72 -18.39 -25.27
N ASP A 23 35.90 -17.35 -26.05
CA ASP A 23 35.63 -15.98 -25.64
C ASP A 23 34.12 -15.76 -25.47
N PHE A 24 33.33 -16.29 -26.41
CA PHE A 24 31.88 -16.31 -26.28
C PHE A 24 31.42 -17.07 -25.05
N MET A 25 32.00 -18.24 -24.81
CA MET A 25 31.69 -19.06 -23.61
C MET A 25 32.02 -18.30 -22.32
N ASN A 26 33.15 -17.61 -22.27
CA ASN A 26 33.56 -16.83 -21.11
C ASN A 26 32.59 -15.65 -20.82
N LEU A 27 32.06 -14.98 -21.84
CA LEU A 27 31.08 -13.94 -21.67
C LEU A 27 29.73 -14.46 -21.13
N ASN A 28 29.41 -15.73 -21.36
CA ASN A 28 28.13 -16.33 -21.01
C ASN A 28 28.22 -17.34 -19.86
N GLN A 29 29.22 -17.24 -19.00
CA GLN A 29 29.44 -18.13 -17.84
C GLN A 29 28.67 -17.69 -16.55
N SER A 30 27.66 -16.89 -16.61
CA SER A 30 26.90 -16.46 -15.42
C SER A 30 26.38 -17.64 -14.60
N ALA A 31 26.00 -18.74 -15.25
CA ALA A 31 25.54 -19.96 -14.58
C ALA A 31 26.57 -20.53 -13.59
N HIS A 32 27.88 -20.32 -13.78
CA HIS A 32 28.92 -20.76 -12.86
C HIS A 32 28.84 -20.00 -11.53
N GLY A 33 28.97 -18.68 -11.55
CA GLY A 33 28.87 -17.82 -10.34
C GLY A 33 27.49 -17.85 -9.71
N ASP A 34 26.43 -17.89 -10.49
CA ASP A 34 25.05 -17.97 -10.02
C ASP A 34 24.77 -19.25 -9.23
N ARG A 35 25.33 -20.37 -9.67
CA ARG A 35 25.23 -21.66 -8.97
C ARG A 35 25.94 -21.61 -7.62
N GLU A 36 27.13 -21.05 -7.57
CA GLU A 36 27.90 -20.87 -6.33
C GLU A 36 27.19 -19.96 -5.36
N PHE A 37 26.74 -18.80 -5.82
CA PHE A 37 25.93 -17.87 -5.03
C PHE A 37 24.64 -18.51 -4.53
N GLY A 38 23.93 -19.22 -5.41
CA GLY A 38 22.70 -19.92 -5.07
C GLY A 38 22.92 -20.98 -3.99
N HIS A 39 24.05 -21.73 -4.07
CA HIS A 39 24.45 -22.69 -3.05
C HIS A 39 24.68 -22.00 -1.69
N ILE A 40 25.49 -20.96 -1.65
CA ILE A 40 25.83 -20.23 -0.43
C ILE A 40 24.57 -19.67 0.24
N VAL A 41 23.71 -18.98 -0.52
CA VAL A 41 22.49 -18.35 0.02
C VAL A 41 21.51 -19.41 0.55
N THR A 42 21.44 -20.57 -0.10
CA THR A 42 20.62 -21.70 0.37
C THR A 42 21.19 -22.30 1.66
N ARG A 43 22.50 -22.49 1.74
CA ARG A 43 23.17 -22.95 2.97
C ARG A 43 22.99 -21.97 4.13
N MET A 44 22.96 -20.67 3.85
CA MET A 44 22.65 -19.63 4.82
C MET A 44 21.15 -19.55 5.20
N ARG A 45 20.31 -20.40 4.64
CA ARG A 45 18.84 -20.39 4.82
C ARG A 45 18.20 -19.02 4.55
N LYS A 46 18.71 -18.31 3.54
CA LYS A 46 18.15 -17.02 3.13
C LYS A 46 17.11 -17.21 2.04
N ASN A 47 15.89 -16.82 2.33
CA ASN A 47 14.83 -16.80 1.32
C ASN A 47 15.11 -15.70 0.29
N ARG A 48 14.90 -16.05 -0.99
CA ARG A 48 15.04 -15.13 -2.11
C ARG A 48 14.05 -15.45 -3.21
N LYS A 49 13.69 -14.46 -3.98
CA LYS A 49 13.03 -14.65 -5.27
C LYS A 49 14.10 -14.99 -6.31
N VAL A 50 13.87 -16.04 -7.08
CA VAL A 50 14.72 -16.36 -8.23
C VAL A 50 13.96 -15.98 -9.49
N VAL A 51 14.61 -15.23 -10.37
CA VAL A 51 14.13 -14.89 -11.72
C VAL A 51 15.18 -15.41 -12.70
N VAL A 52 14.73 -16.09 -13.73
CA VAL A 52 15.58 -16.66 -14.77
C VAL A 52 15.13 -16.12 -16.12
N GLY A 53 16.07 -15.65 -16.92
CA GLY A 53 15.81 -15.16 -18.27
C GLY A 53 16.89 -14.19 -18.74
N HIS A 54 16.83 -13.83 -20.01
CA HIS A 54 17.73 -12.80 -20.51
C HIS A 54 17.31 -11.43 -19.94
N TRP A 55 18.27 -10.57 -19.65
CA TRP A 55 18.00 -9.26 -19.04
C TRP A 55 17.10 -8.33 -19.90
N GLN A 56 17.04 -8.54 -21.20
CA GLN A 56 16.15 -7.84 -22.12
C GLN A 56 14.77 -8.49 -22.29
N ASP A 57 14.53 -9.65 -21.69
CA ASP A 57 13.25 -10.33 -21.79
C ASP A 57 12.19 -9.59 -20.96
N GLU A 58 11.12 -9.19 -21.60
CA GLU A 58 10.00 -8.51 -20.95
C GLU A 58 9.43 -9.33 -19.77
N LYS A 59 9.34 -10.65 -19.94
CA LYS A 59 8.87 -11.55 -18.87
C LYS A 59 9.75 -11.48 -17.64
N ALA A 60 11.09 -11.48 -17.81
CA ALA A 60 12.03 -11.36 -16.71
C ALA A 60 11.93 -9.99 -16.05
N GLN A 61 11.90 -8.93 -16.85
CA GLN A 61 11.76 -7.55 -16.36
C GLN A 61 10.45 -7.35 -15.58
N ASN A 62 9.33 -7.88 -16.06
CA ASN A 62 8.05 -7.81 -15.38
C ASN A 62 8.04 -8.54 -14.03
N GLN A 63 8.72 -9.68 -13.92
CA GLN A 63 8.88 -10.40 -12.65
C GLN A 63 9.74 -9.59 -11.66
N ILE A 64 10.82 -8.97 -12.13
CA ILE A 64 11.68 -8.10 -11.32
C ILE A 64 10.89 -6.89 -10.84
N ALA A 65 10.17 -6.20 -11.74
CA ALA A 65 9.36 -5.04 -11.40
C ALA A 65 8.25 -5.36 -10.38
N ALA A 66 7.61 -6.53 -10.52
CA ALA A 66 6.62 -6.98 -9.53
C ALA A 66 7.26 -7.20 -8.16
N TRP A 67 8.44 -7.82 -8.11
CA TRP A 67 9.18 -8.02 -6.87
C TRP A 67 9.64 -6.73 -6.22
N MET A 68 10.09 -5.76 -7.02
CA MET A 68 10.46 -4.43 -6.53
C MET A 68 9.28 -3.71 -5.87
N ARG A 69 8.08 -3.77 -6.49
CA ARG A 69 6.86 -3.23 -5.88
C ARG A 69 6.53 -3.89 -4.53
N VAL A 70 6.65 -5.21 -4.45
CA VAL A 70 6.45 -5.94 -3.19
C VAL A 70 7.47 -5.53 -2.13
N ALA A 71 8.73 -5.37 -2.52
CA ALA A 71 9.80 -4.95 -1.60
C ALA A 71 9.57 -3.51 -1.08
N ALA A 72 9.16 -2.61 -1.96
CA ALA A 72 8.83 -1.22 -1.60
C ALA A 72 7.61 -1.18 -0.66
N ALA A 73 6.52 -1.87 -1.01
CA ALA A 73 5.32 -1.95 -0.17
C ALA A 73 5.60 -2.55 1.22
N TRP A 74 6.49 -3.52 1.28
CA TRP A 74 6.90 -4.06 2.59
C TRP A 74 7.74 -3.08 3.41
N ALA A 75 8.65 -2.36 2.78
CA ALA A 75 9.44 -1.35 3.48
C ALA A 75 8.54 -0.24 4.04
N ASP A 76 7.58 0.22 3.23
CA ASP A 76 6.57 1.19 3.62
C ASP A 76 5.70 0.68 4.78
N ALA A 77 5.30 -0.58 4.75
CA ALA A 77 4.49 -1.18 5.81
C ALA A 77 5.19 -1.22 7.18
N GLN A 78 6.54 -1.18 7.25
CA GLN A 78 7.24 -1.21 8.55
C GLN A 78 7.09 0.08 9.35
N ASP A 79 6.82 1.19 8.66
CA ASP A 79 6.63 2.51 9.27
C ASP A 79 5.17 2.97 9.21
N MET A 80 4.27 2.11 8.69
CA MET A 80 2.86 2.44 8.52
C MET A 80 2.13 2.38 9.87
N LEU A 81 1.38 3.43 10.18
CA LEU A 81 0.42 3.46 11.27
C LEU A 81 -1.01 3.47 10.72
N ILE A 82 -1.80 2.49 11.12
CA ILE A 82 -3.23 2.42 10.85
C ILE A 82 -3.97 2.94 12.07
N ILE A 83 -4.73 4.01 11.90
CA ILE A 83 -5.55 4.56 12.97
C ILE A 83 -6.96 3.96 12.88
N ARG A 84 -7.41 3.44 14.01
CA ARG A 84 -8.78 2.98 14.22
C ARG A 84 -9.50 3.98 15.13
N PHE A 85 -10.54 4.60 14.62
CA PHE A 85 -11.39 5.48 15.41
C PHE A 85 -12.49 4.69 16.10
N GLY A 86 -12.57 4.83 17.42
CA GLY A 86 -13.53 4.08 18.26
C GLY A 86 -13.13 2.62 18.47
N ASP A 87 -14.10 1.82 18.90
CA ASP A 87 -13.90 0.41 19.25
C ASP A 87 -14.55 -0.52 18.23
N GLN A 88 -14.36 -1.85 18.39
CA GLN A 88 -15.05 -2.84 17.58
C GLN A 88 -16.55 -2.81 17.82
N MET A 89 -17.29 -3.41 16.90
CA MET A 89 -18.73 -3.57 17.08
C MET A 89 -19.05 -4.53 18.22
N ASN A 90 -19.91 -4.10 19.14
CA ASN A 90 -20.40 -4.95 20.22
C ASN A 90 -21.07 -6.21 19.66
N ASN A 91 -20.79 -7.34 20.27
CA ASN A 91 -21.34 -8.66 19.90
C ASN A 91 -20.92 -9.17 18.51
N VAL A 92 -19.91 -8.59 17.88
CA VAL A 92 -19.36 -9.02 16.59
C VAL A 92 -17.87 -9.22 16.72
N ALA A 93 -17.46 -10.36 17.29
CA ALA A 93 -16.05 -10.63 17.65
C ALA A 93 -15.08 -10.56 16.46
N VAL A 94 -15.53 -10.85 15.24
CA VAL A 94 -14.69 -10.77 14.02
C VAL A 94 -14.20 -9.36 13.71
N THR A 95 -14.84 -8.33 14.27
CA THR A 95 -14.42 -6.93 14.04
C THR A 95 -13.28 -6.48 14.94
N ASP A 96 -12.91 -7.26 15.96
CA ASP A 96 -11.82 -6.93 16.86
C ASP A 96 -10.46 -7.00 16.13
N GLY A 97 -10.18 -8.08 15.46
CA GLY A 97 -8.91 -8.30 14.76
C GLY A 97 -7.73 -8.54 15.72
N ASP A 98 -6.68 -9.15 15.21
CA ASP A 98 -5.43 -9.38 15.95
C ASP A 98 -4.33 -8.41 15.46
N LYS A 99 -4.27 -7.25 16.12
CA LYS A 99 -3.31 -6.21 15.77
C LYS A 99 -1.86 -6.62 16.09
N VAL A 100 -1.66 -7.47 17.08
CA VAL A 100 -0.32 -7.96 17.45
C VAL A 100 0.22 -8.90 16.36
N SER A 101 -0.59 -9.85 15.90
CA SER A 101 -0.22 -10.69 14.77
C SER A 101 -0.02 -9.88 13.49
N ALA A 102 -0.83 -8.85 13.25
CA ALA A 102 -0.67 -7.95 12.11
C ALA A 102 0.70 -7.25 12.13
N GLU A 103 1.11 -6.71 13.26
CA GLU A 103 2.42 -6.09 13.44
C GLU A 103 3.55 -7.10 13.25
N GLN A 104 3.47 -8.27 13.87
CA GLN A 104 4.51 -9.30 13.77
C GLN A 104 4.69 -9.84 12.36
N VAL A 105 3.60 -10.04 11.62
CA VAL A 105 3.61 -10.68 10.29
C VAL A 105 3.77 -9.67 9.16
N LEU A 106 3.13 -8.51 9.27
CA LEU A 106 3.05 -7.51 8.20
C LEU A 106 3.86 -6.25 8.49
N GLY A 107 4.17 -5.96 9.74
CA GLY A 107 5.08 -4.89 10.18
C GLY A 107 4.38 -3.58 10.52
N TYR A 108 3.14 -3.36 10.12
CA TYR A 108 2.43 -2.12 10.42
C TYR A 108 1.84 -2.12 11.85
N HIS A 109 1.70 -0.92 12.41
CA HIS A 109 1.07 -0.71 13.71
C HIS A 109 -0.40 -0.37 13.57
N VAL A 110 -1.22 -0.73 14.55
CA VAL A 110 -2.64 -0.36 14.63
C VAL A 110 -2.91 0.28 15.97
N ASP A 111 -3.24 1.58 15.98
CA ASP A 111 -3.54 2.33 17.17
C ASP A 111 -5.00 2.77 17.23
N TYR A 112 -5.48 2.93 18.47
CA TYR A 112 -6.81 3.43 18.76
C TYR A 112 -6.80 4.92 19.04
N TYR A 113 -7.73 5.63 18.41
CA TYR A 113 -7.99 7.04 18.69
C TYR A 113 -9.46 7.23 19.08
N PRO A 114 -9.74 7.95 20.17
CA PRO A 114 -11.11 8.21 20.57
C PRO A 114 -11.82 9.12 19.57
N ILE A 115 -13.13 8.94 19.42
CA ILE A 115 -13.95 9.80 18.56
C ILE A 115 -13.86 11.27 18.97
N ASN A 116 -13.61 11.56 20.23
CA ASN A 116 -13.47 12.93 20.72
C ASN A 116 -12.31 13.69 20.03
N ASP A 117 -11.26 13.02 19.61
CA ASP A 117 -10.17 13.65 18.87
C ASP A 117 -10.65 14.11 17.51
N VAL A 118 -11.45 13.29 16.82
CA VAL A 118 -12.11 13.69 15.57
C VAL A 118 -13.08 14.84 15.81
N MET A 119 -13.88 14.80 16.90
CA MET A 119 -14.86 15.83 17.21
C MET A 119 -14.23 17.19 17.52
N THR A 120 -13.05 17.22 18.12
CA THR A 120 -12.28 18.45 18.32
C THR A 120 -11.97 19.12 16.98
N HIS A 121 -11.46 18.36 16.03
CA HIS A 121 -11.19 18.86 14.68
C HIS A 121 -12.48 19.18 13.93
N TYR A 122 -13.52 18.34 14.05
CA TYR A 122 -14.82 18.58 13.40
C TYR A 122 -15.42 19.93 13.78
N ASN A 123 -15.41 20.28 15.06
CA ASN A 123 -15.94 21.55 15.54
C ASN A 123 -15.10 22.77 15.09
N ALA A 124 -13.83 22.54 14.70
CA ALA A 124 -12.92 23.56 14.22
C ALA A 124 -12.87 23.69 12.68
N VAL A 125 -13.66 22.89 11.94
CA VAL A 125 -13.75 23.00 10.47
C VAL A 125 -14.57 24.22 10.10
N SER A 126 -14.05 25.08 9.23
CA SER A 126 -14.76 26.25 8.71
C SER A 126 -15.80 25.85 7.66
N ASP A 127 -16.85 26.64 7.54
CA ASP A 127 -17.88 26.42 6.53
C ASP A 127 -17.32 26.62 5.11
N GLU A 128 -16.30 27.46 4.93
CA GLU A 128 -15.60 27.65 3.67
C GLU A 128 -14.89 26.39 3.20
N ASP A 129 -14.19 25.70 4.11
CA ASP A 129 -13.51 24.44 3.80
C ASP A 129 -14.51 23.34 3.41
N VAL A 130 -15.63 23.25 4.15
CA VAL A 130 -16.70 22.28 3.85
C VAL A 130 -17.31 22.57 2.48
N LYS A 131 -17.63 23.81 2.18
CA LYS A 131 -18.20 24.24 0.90
C LYS A 131 -17.26 23.90 -0.26
N ALA A 132 -15.96 24.12 -0.08
CA ALA A 132 -14.97 23.79 -1.09
C ALA A 132 -14.93 22.28 -1.38
N LEU A 133 -14.95 21.44 -0.34
CA LEU A 133 -14.93 19.98 -0.50
C LEU A 133 -16.24 19.45 -1.10
N VAL A 134 -17.40 19.99 -0.71
CA VAL A 134 -18.70 19.64 -1.31
C VAL A 134 -18.71 19.96 -2.80
N ALA A 135 -18.18 21.13 -3.19
CA ALA A 135 -18.07 21.49 -4.61
C ALA A 135 -17.12 20.55 -5.38
N GLU A 136 -16.08 20.05 -4.73
CA GLU A 136 -15.20 19.04 -5.32
C GLU A 136 -15.94 17.70 -5.52
N TYR A 137 -16.75 17.25 -4.57
CA TYR A 137 -17.56 16.04 -4.71
C TYR A 137 -18.49 16.12 -5.92
N PHE A 138 -19.22 17.21 -6.06
CA PHE A 138 -20.16 17.41 -7.17
C PHE A 138 -19.45 17.54 -8.54
N LYS A 139 -18.19 17.91 -8.55
CA LYS A 139 -17.38 17.91 -9.77
C LYS A 139 -16.85 16.52 -10.14
N LEU A 140 -16.54 15.68 -9.14
CA LEU A 140 -15.86 14.40 -9.33
C LEU A 140 -16.82 13.23 -9.50
N TYR A 141 -18.02 13.30 -8.93
CA TYR A 141 -18.95 12.19 -8.87
C TYR A 141 -20.30 12.55 -9.49
N ASP A 142 -20.87 11.58 -10.21
CA ASP A 142 -22.28 11.67 -10.61
C ASP A 142 -23.16 11.55 -9.37
N HIS A 143 -24.15 12.42 -9.24
CA HIS A 143 -24.99 12.52 -8.05
C HIS A 143 -26.45 12.89 -8.40
N ALA A 144 -27.35 12.59 -7.49
CA ALA A 144 -28.76 12.96 -7.65
C ALA A 144 -28.97 14.46 -7.43
N PRO A 145 -29.83 15.14 -8.21
CA PRO A 145 -30.02 16.58 -8.14
C PRO A 145 -30.41 17.13 -6.75
N GLU A 146 -31.13 16.33 -5.96
CA GLU A 146 -31.53 16.71 -4.60
C GLU A 146 -30.35 16.90 -3.63
N LEU A 147 -29.17 16.33 -3.93
CA LEU A 147 -27.95 16.52 -3.13
C LEU A 147 -27.35 17.92 -3.29
N GLU A 148 -27.68 18.65 -4.34
CA GLU A 148 -27.21 20.03 -4.56
C GLU A 148 -28.09 21.10 -3.89
N ASP A 149 -29.34 20.77 -3.56
CA ASP A 149 -30.25 21.74 -2.95
C ASP A 149 -29.97 21.87 -1.45
N ALA A 150 -29.32 22.97 -1.07
CA ALA A 150 -28.96 23.30 0.31
C ALA A 150 -30.14 23.37 1.32
N ARG A 151 -31.38 23.33 0.84
CA ARG A 151 -32.59 23.31 1.68
C ARG A 151 -33.00 21.89 2.06
N THR A 152 -32.39 20.88 1.49
CA THR A 152 -32.73 19.47 1.71
C THR A 152 -31.97 18.85 2.86
N GLU A 153 -32.56 17.83 3.48
CA GLU A 153 -31.84 16.98 4.44
C GLU A 153 -30.72 16.21 3.74
N ALA A 154 -30.90 15.82 2.48
CA ALA A 154 -29.90 15.14 1.68
C ALA A 154 -28.60 15.95 1.52
N TYR A 155 -28.72 17.26 1.20
CA TYR A 155 -27.55 18.16 1.18
C TYR A 155 -26.89 18.27 2.56
N THR A 156 -27.68 18.39 3.64
CA THR A 156 -27.13 18.45 5.00
C THR A 156 -26.29 17.23 5.34
N LYS A 157 -26.67 16.02 4.87
CA LYS A 157 -25.88 14.80 5.06
C LYS A 157 -24.56 14.86 4.28
N VAL A 158 -24.57 15.36 3.04
CA VAL A 158 -23.34 15.58 2.26
C VAL A 158 -22.41 16.56 2.96
N TRP A 159 -22.97 17.66 3.45
CA TRP A 159 -22.24 18.69 4.20
C TRP A 159 -21.55 18.11 5.45
N ASN A 160 -22.30 17.38 6.27
CA ASN A 160 -21.77 16.76 7.48
C ASN A 160 -20.70 15.70 7.16
N SER A 161 -20.87 14.94 6.09
CA SER A 161 -19.88 13.97 5.63
C SER A 161 -18.58 14.65 5.18
N ALA A 162 -18.68 15.73 4.42
CA ALA A 162 -17.50 16.50 4.02
C ALA A 162 -16.79 17.12 5.23
N LYS A 163 -17.55 17.64 6.19
CA LYS A 163 -16.99 18.16 7.45
C LYS A 163 -16.26 17.07 8.25
N ALA A 164 -16.84 15.88 8.33
CA ALA A 164 -16.22 14.74 8.99
C ALA A 164 -14.93 14.28 8.26
N GLU A 165 -14.93 14.24 6.93
CA GLU A 165 -13.74 13.91 6.15
C GLU A 165 -12.60 14.88 6.43
N ILE A 166 -12.88 16.20 6.44
CA ILE A 166 -11.85 17.21 6.74
C ILE A 166 -11.30 17.01 8.15
N ALA A 167 -12.17 16.74 9.13
CA ALA A 167 -11.77 16.49 10.51
C ALA A 167 -10.84 15.27 10.62
N ILE A 168 -11.22 14.15 10.00
CA ILE A 168 -10.41 12.92 9.97
C ILE A 168 -9.06 13.18 9.29
N ARG A 169 -9.04 13.86 8.14
CA ARG A 169 -7.80 14.22 7.45
C ARG A 169 -6.88 15.07 8.32
N ARG A 170 -7.42 15.99 9.15
CA ARG A 170 -6.63 16.79 10.09
C ARG A 170 -6.03 15.93 11.20
N VAL A 171 -6.83 15.07 11.84
CA VAL A 171 -6.30 14.11 12.83
C VAL A 171 -5.17 13.29 12.24
N LEU A 172 -5.36 12.72 11.06
CA LEU A 172 -4.35 11.91 10.39
C LEU A 172 -3.07 12.70 10.11
N LYS A 173 -3.19 13.95 9.70
CA LYS A 173 -2.03 14.82 9.42
C LYS A 173 -1.27 15.17 10.69
N ASP A 174 -1.97 15.38 11.81
CA ASP A 174 -1.36 15.80 13.07
C ASP A 174 -0.71 14.63 13.82
N THR A 175 -1.18 13.40 13.57
CA THR A 175 -0.72 12.21 14.28
C THR A 175 0.32 11.40 13.54
N VAL A 176 0.40 11.49 12.19
CA VAL A 176 1.24 10.57 11.40
C VAL A 176 1.79 11.21 10.15
N SER A 177 3.05 10.95 9.89
CA SER A 177 3.72 11.33 8.62
C SER A 177 3.24 10.50 7.42
N TYR A 178 2.65 9.32 7.64
CA TYR A 178 2.15 8.40 6.60
C TYR A 178 0.89 7.68 7.07
N THR A 179 -0.21 7.88 6.36
CA THR A 179 -1.47 7.20 6.66
C THR A 179 -2.07 6.60 5.41
N HIS A 180 -2.27 5.27 5.44
CA HIS A 180 -3.22 4.62 4.56
C HIS A 180 -4.54 4.44 5.31
N LEU A 181 -5.53 5.23 4.93
CA LEU A 181 -6.89 5.10 5.43
C LEU A 181 -7.55 3.96 4.68
N ARG A 182 -7.68 2.79 5.29
CA ARG A 182 -8.72 1.85 4.91
C ARG A 182 -9.97 2.22 5.69
N ALA A 183 -10.85 2.97 5.06
CA ALA A 183 -12.22 3.08 5.51
C ALA A 183 -12.85 1.68 5.38
N HIS A 184 -12.96 0.96 6.48
CA HIS A 184 -14.07 0.03 6.60
C HIS A 184 -15.33 0.89 6.72
N GLU A 185 -16.28 0.60 5.85
CA GLU A 185 -17.58 1.25 5.83
C GLU A 185 -18.20 1.19 7.23
N THR A 186 -17.92 2.19 8.01
CA THR A 186 -18.83 2.57 9.07
C THR A 186 -19.79 3.53 8.41
N SER A 187 -20.96 3.03 8.02
CA SER A 187 -22.10 3.89 7.84
C SER A 187 -22.26 4.68 9.14
N LEU A 188 -21.76 5.90 9.15
CA LEU A 188 -22.07 6.87 10.17
C LEU A 188 -23.55 7.22 10.00
N HIS A 189 -24.40 6.40 10.63
CA HIS A 189 -25.74 6.82 10.98
C HIS A 189 -25.60 7.79 12.15
N LEU A 190 -25.39 9.05 11.84
CA LEU A 190 -25.65 10.17 12.72
C LEU A 190 -27.07 10.67 12.47
#